data_993568cb43eacf92b60f604eef622a0e
#
_entry.id   993568cb43eacf92b60f604eef622a0e
#
_cell.length_a   1.000
_cell.length_b   1.000
_cell.length_c   1.000
_cell.angle_alpha   90.00
_cell.angle_beta   90.00
_cell.angle_gamma   90.00
#
_symmetry.space_group_name_H-M   'P 1'
#
loop_
_entity.id
_entity.type
_entity.pdbx_description
1 polymer ?
#
loop_
_entity_poly.entity_id
_entity_poly.type
_entity_poly.pdbx_seq_one_letter_code
_entity_poly.pdbx_strand_id
1 'polypeptide(L)'
;SEALGVSEAATAELLDPNGTYQKIFVEATGSSANLTLITYREGEWVEELSTTAAIGSNGITYNKTEGDHMTPAGTFSLGFVFSDSAQDTKMPFVKIDENSVWVCDPNSSFYNTLQSKNNPARDWSDSKGSVEKMNVKFSKKSSSACIYFEFNGDGQTQYSAENYNGGSALFLDGVGANGNLYSGYGDIKISGSDMKKLLKLLEPSLNPIITIEPA
;
A
#
# COMPACT_ATOMS: atom_id res chain seq x y z
N SER A 1 27.00 6.44 6.45
CA SER A 1 25.75 6.07 7.09
C SER A 1 25.67 6.76 8.44
N GLU A 2 24.81 7.76 8.58
CA GLU A 2 24.49 8.29 9.90
C GLU A 2 23.62 7.25 10.57
N ALA A 3 24.11 6.65 11.66
CA ALA A 3 23.30 5.87 12.55
C ALA A 3 22.19 6.81 13.08
N LEU A 4 20.92 6.43 12.87
CA LEU A 4 19.83 7.12 13.55
C LEU A 4 20.13 7.10 15.03
N GLY A 5 20.28 8.27 15.67
CA GLY A 5 20.60 8.42 17.09
C GLY A 5 19.46 7.94 17.98
N VAL A 6 19.03 6.70 17.80
CA VAL A 6 17.94 6.06 18.53
C VAL A 6 18.54 5.51 19.84
N SER A 7 17.97 5.84 20.96
CA SER A 7 18.41 5.31 22.26
C SER A 7 18.23 3.77 22.30
N GLU A 8 19.04 3.10 23.13
CA GLU A 8 18.97 1.64 23.31
C GLU A 8 17.56 1.15 23.71
N ALA A 9 16.80 1.98 24.45
CA ALA A 9 15.41 1.73 24.80
C ALA A 9 14.47 1.85 23.59
N ALA A 10 14.68 2.84 22.72
CA ALA A 10 13.92 3.00 21.48
C ALA A 10 14.27 1.91 20.45
N THR A 11 15.50 1.39 20.44
CA THR A 11 15.90 0.24 19.63
C THR A 11 15.18 -1.03 20.09
N ALA A 12 15.02 -1.22 21.42
CA ALA A 12 14.28 -2.37 21.97
C ALA A 12 12.76 -2.26 21.67
N GLU A 13 12.21 -1.06 21.60
CA GLU A 13 10.81 -0.80 21.25
C GLU A 13 10.55 -1.01 19.72
N LEU A 14 11.58 -0.80 18.90
CA LEU A 14 11.54 -1.07 17.46
C LEU A 14 11.71 -2.56 17.12
N LEU A 15 12.28 -3.36 18.02
CA LEU A 15 12.33 -4.81 17.91
C LEU A 15 10.95 -5.38 18.22
N ASP A 16 10.09 -5.45 17.21
CA ASP A 16 8.80 -6.11 17.31
C ASP A 16 9.00 -7.54 17.81
N PRO A 17 8.29 -7.98 18.88
CA PRO A 17 8.34 -9.37 19.34
C PRO A 17 7.89 -10.37 18.26
N ASN A 18 7.22 -9.91 17.21
CA ASN A 18 6.83 -10.73 16.05
C ASN A 18 7.90 -10.82 14.96
N GLY A 19 9.08 -10.26 15.15
CA GLY A 19 10.20 -10.39 14.24
C GLY A 19 10.10 -9.53 12.98
N THR A 20 9.58 -8.32 13.10
CA THR A 20 9.59 -7.32 12.02
C THR A 20 10.94 -6.60 12.00
N TYR A 21 11.67 -6.75 10.88
CA TYR A 21 13.00 -6.20 10.70
C TYR A 21 13.09 -5.21 9.53
N GLN A 22 11.92 -4.81 8.98
CA GLN A 22 11.83 -3.82 7.93
C GLN A 22 10.57 -2.99 8.11
N LYS A 23 10.71 -1.66 8.20
CA LYS A 23 9.60 -0.74 8.51
C LYS A 23 9.57 0.42 7.53
N ILE A 24 8.40 0.67 6.95
CA ILE A 24 8.10 1.89 6.22
C ILE A 24 7.33 2.81 7.17
N PHE A 25 7.82 4.05 7.35
CA PHE A 25 7.10 5.11 8.03
C PHE A 25 6.57 6.11 7.01
N VAL A 26 5.31 6.47 7.15
CA VAL A 26 4.65 7.54 6.39
C VAL A 26 4.20 8.58 7.38
N GLU A 27 4.97 9.64 7.53
CA GLU A 27 4.73 10.74 8.48
C GLU A 27 4.02 11.87 7.76
N ALA A 28 2.74 12.06 8.09
CA ALA A 28 1.82 12.91 7.36
C ALA A 28 1.74 14.34 7.90
N THR A 29 1.75 15.31 6.98
CA THR A 29 1.45 16.72 7.24
C THR A 29 0.45 17.21 6.19
N GLY A 30 -0.81 17.40 6.60
CA GLY A 30 -1.88 17.73 5.65
C GLY A 30 -2.09 16.61 4.64
N SER A 31 -1.98 16.92 3.35
CA SER A 31 -2.14 15.99 2.23
C SER A 31 -0.82 15.50 1.63
N SER A 32 0.30 15.78 2.29
CA SER A 32 1.63 15.27 1.95
C SER A 32 2.24 14.51 3.10
N ALA A 33 3.29 13.73 2.81
CA ALA A 33 4.00 12.96 3.81
C ALA A 33 5.47 12.81 3.43
N ASN A 34 6.27 12.41 4.42
CA ASN A 34 7.59 11.85 4.19
C ASN A 34 7.51 10.34 4.36
N LEU A 35 8.04 9.59 3.41
CA LEU A 35 8.13 8.13 3.46
C LEU A 35 9.58 7.73 3.68
N THR A 36 9.81 6.92 4.73
CA THR A 36 11.15 6.42 5.09
C THR A 36 11.08 4.90 5.22
N LEU A 37 12.04 4.20 4.61
CA LEU A 37 12.28 2.78 4.84
C LEU A 37 13.49 2.61 5.74
N ILE A 38 13.31 1.91 6.86
CA ILE A 38 14.40 1.43 7.71
C ILE A 38 14.44 -0.09 7.70
N THR A 39 15.64 -0.64 7.73
CA THR A 39 15.87 -2.09 7.76
C THR A 39 16.88 -2.41 8.86
N TYR A 40 16.63 -3.48 9.62
CA TYR A 40 17.57 -3.98 10.62
C TYR A 40 18.66 -4.80 9.93
N ARG A 41 19.88 -4.32 10.03
CA ARG A 41 21.07 -4.96 9.41
C ARG A 41 22.22 -4.98 10.40
N GLU A 42 22.82 -6.12 10.58
CA GLU A 42 24.05 -6.29 11.39
C GLU A 42 23.95 -5.68 12.81
N GLY A 43 22.78 -5.77 13.41
CA GLY A 43 22.56 -5.30 14.78
C GLY A 43 22.07 -3.87 14.92
N GLU A 44 21.81 -3.14 13.84
CA GLU A 44 21.32 -1.76 13.89
C GLU A 44 20.23 -1.49 12.84
N TRP A 45 19.41 -0.47 13.09
CA TRP A 45 18.44 0.04 12.12
C TRP A 45 19.11 1.04 11.19
N VAL A 46 18.97 0.79 9.88
CA VAL A 46 19.57 1.60 8.82
C VAL A 46 18.47 2.19 7.95
N GLU A 47 18.51 3.52 7.74
CA GLU A 47 17.66 4.16 6.74
C GLU A 47 18.17 3.80 5.33
N GLU A 48 17.33 3.17 4.51
CA GLU A 48 17.68 2.75 3.17
C GLU A 48 16.99 3.59 2.08
N LEU A 49 15.88 4.25 2.42
CA LEU A 49 15.16 5.13 1.50
C LEU A 49 14.45 6.23 2.29
N SER A 50 14.50 7.46 1.77
CA SER A 50 13.67 8.57 2.22
C SER A 50 13.18 9.36 1.01
N THR A 51 11.87 9.61 0.94
CA THR A 51 11.27 10.34 -0.18
C THR A 51 9.99 11.06 0.26
N THR A 52 9.59 12.04 -0.53
CA THR A 52 8.29 12.68 -0.34
C THR A 52 7.17 11.83 -0.92
N ALA A 53 6.01 11.87 -0.29
CA ALA A 53 4.80 11.19 -0.73
C ALA A 53 3.61 12.15 -0.76
N ALA A 54 2.65 11.87 -1.64
CA ALA A 54 1.31 12.44 -1.57
C ALA A 54 0.36 11.40 -0.97
N ILE A 55 -0.57 11.86 -0.16
CA ILE A 55 -1.57 11.02 0.51
C ILE A 55 -2.98 11.52 0.20
N GLY A 56 -3.99 11.00 0.88
CA GLY A 56 -5.38 11.44 0.70
C GLY A 56 -5.52 12.96 0.79
N SER A 57 -6.36 13.55 -0.06
CA SER A 57 -6.56 15.00 -0.11
C SER A 57 -7.07 15.59 1.21
N ASN A 58 -7.72 14.77 2.04
CA ASN A 58 -8.19 15.12 3.38
C ASN A 58 -7.25 14.63 4.50
N GLY A 59 -6.02 14.22 4.17
CA GLY A 59 -5.02 13.76 5.14
C GLY A 59 -5.18 12.30 5.54
N ILE A 60 -4.89 11.99 6.80
CA ILE A 60 -4.99 10.65 7.38
C ILE A 60 -6.12 10.54 8.40
N THR A 61 -6.58 9.32 8.66
CA THR A 61 -7.63 9.05 9.64
C THR A 61 -7.45 7.67 10.29
N TYR A 62 -7.74 7.57 11.59
CA TYR A 62 -7.88 6.30 12.31
C TYR A 62 -9.29 5.69 12.17
N ASN A 63 -10.25 6.43 11.57
CA ASN A 63 -11.64 6.01 11.36
C ASN A 63 -11.99 6.06 9.87
N LYS A 64 -11.32 5.22 9.09
CA LYS A 64 -11.47 5.17 7.63
C LYS A 64 -12.88 4.76 7.23
N THR A 65 -13.44 5.47 6.25
CA THR A 65 -14.70 5.12 5.57
C THR A 65 -14.53 5.23 4.06
N GLU A 66 -15.35 4.49 3.31
CA GLU A 66 -15.33 4.56 1.84
C GLU A 66 -15.63 5.99 1.36
N GLY A 67 -14.82 6.49 0.43
CA GLY A 67 -15.04 7.80 -0.20
C GLY A 67 -14.68 9.02 0.64
N ASP A 68 -14.00 8.88 1.79
CA ASP A 68 -13.61 9.99 2.66
C ASP A 68 -12.39 10.79 2.15
N HIS A 69 -11.70 10.30 1.11
CA HIS A 69 -10.48 10.87 0.55
C HIS A 69 -9.33 11.00 1.56
N MET A 70 -9.30 10.08 2.53
CA MET A 70 -8.27 10.02 3.55
C MET A 70 -7.46 8.73 3.43
N THR A 71 -6.20 8.80 3.80
CA THR A 71 -5.34 7.63 3.95
C THR A 71 -5.52 7.04 5.35
N PRO A 72 -5.67 5.71 5.50
CA PRO A 72 -5.81 5.12 6.82
C PRO A 72 -4.52 5.28 7.63
N ALA A 73 -4.66 5.71 8.88
CA ALA A 73 -3.58 5.74 9.86
C ALA A 73 -3.52 4.42 10.64
N GLY A 74 -2.33 4.03 11.07
CA GLY A 74 -2.08 2.80 11.80
C GLY A 74 -0.88 2.04 11.25
N THR A 75 -0.71 0.80 11.70
CA THR A 75 0.37 -0.10 11.26
C THR A 75 -0.23 -1.32 10.58
N PHE A 76 0.29 -1.62 9.39
CA PHE A 76 -0.23 -2.68 8.51
C PHE A 76 0.91 -3.52 7.96
N SER A 77 0.68 -4.82 7.76
CA SER A 77 1.60 -5.68 7.00
C SER A 77 1.60 -5.29 5.52
N LEU A 78 2.71 -5.48 4.84
CA LEU A 78 2.74 -5.42 3.39
C LEU A 78 2.25 -6.76 2.82
N GLY A 79 1.33 -6.71 1.87
CA GLY A 79 0.77 -7.87 1.23
C GLY A 79 1.54 -8.26 -0.03
N PHE A 80 1.15 -7.75 -1.16
CA PHE A 80 1.73 -8.11 -2.46
C PHE A 80 1.94 -6.89 -3.35
N VAL A 81 2.85 -7.06 -4.29
CA VAL A 81 3.12 -6.10 -5.38
C VAL A 81 2.27 -6.47 -6.58
N PHE A 82 1.75 -5.49 -7.29
CA PHE A 82 1.06 -5.74 -8.55
C PHE A 82 1.38 -4.67 -9.59
N SER A 83 1.45 -5.12 -10.84
CA SER A 83 1.72 -4.30 -12.03
C SER A 83 1.32 -5.09 -13.28
N ASP A 84 1.17 -4.43 -14.42
CA ASP A 84 0.99 -5.07 -15.73
C ASP A 84 2.30 -5.60 -16.33
N SER A 85 3.43 -5.27 -15.74
CA SER A 85 4.76 -5.70 -16.17
C SER A 85 5.56 -6.29 -15.00
N ALA A 86 6.51 -7.17 -15.31
CA ALA A 86 7.38 -7.77 -14.31
C ALA A 86 8.17 -6.70 -13.55
N GLN A 87 8.33 -6.90 -12.25
CA GLN A 87 9.05 -6.01 -11.35
C GLN A 87 10.26 -6.73 -10.73
N ASP A 88 11.33 -5.98 -10.48
CA ASP A 88 12.49 -6.48 -9.75
C ASP A 88 12.21 -6.40 -8.24
N THR A 89 11.61 -7.44 -7.70
CA THR A 89 11.21 -7.53 -6.30
C THR A 89 11.22 -8.97 -5.80
N LYS A 90 11.50 -9.15 -4.51
CA LYS A 90 11.36 -10.43 -3.80
C LYS A 90 9.97 -10.59 -3.18
N MET A 91 9.16 -9.52 -3.15
CA MET A 91 7.79 -9.56 -2.62
C MET A 91 6.90 -10.45 -3.49
N PRO A 92 5.85 -11.05 -2.91
CA PRO A 92 4.80 -11.69 -3.70
C PRO A 92 4.30 -10.74 -4.79
N PHE A 93 4.18 -11.25 -6.02
CA PHE A 93 3.84 -10.43 -7.18
C PHE A 93 2.62 -11.00 -7.93
N VAL A 94 1.68 -10.14 -8.24
CA VAL A 94 0.51 -10.45 -9.06
C VAL A 94 0.54 -9.63 -10.33
N LYS A 95 0.53 -10.31 -11.47
CA LYS A 95 0.46 -9.63 -12.77
C LYS A 95 -0.98 -9.20 -13.07
N ILE A 96 -1.14 -7.93 -13.40
CA ILE A 96 -2.41 -7.34 -13.83
C ILE A 96 -2.61 -7.57 -15.34
N ASP A 97 -3.83 -7.92 -15.71
CA ASP A 97 -4.30 -8.08 -17.08
C ASP A 97 -5.63 -7.33 -17.32
N GLU A 98 -6.20 -7.48 -18.49
CA GLU A 98 -7.45 -6.82 -18.88
C GLU A 98 -8.69 -7.29 -18.09
N ASN A 99 -8.57 -8.38 -17.35
CA ASN A 99 -9.64 -8.94 -16.53
C ASN A 99 -9.52 -8.55 -15.05
N SER A 100 -8.41 -7.93 -14.66
CA SER A 100 -8.13 -7.60 -13.27
C SER A 100 -8.97 -6.42 -12.80
N VAL A 101 -9.68 -6.61 -11.69
CA VAL A 101 -10.49 -5.59 -11.03
C VAL A 101 -10.21 -5.60 -9.52
N TRP A 102 -10.25 -4.41 -8.91
CA TRP A 102 -10.34 -4.30 -7.46
C TRP A 102 -11.79 -4.10 -7.07
N VAL A 103 -12.32 -4.96 -6.21
CA VAL A 103 -13.72 -4.91 -5.82
C VAL A 103 -13.91 -3.87 -4.72
N CYS A 104 -14.69 -2.84 -5.03
CA CYS A 104 -15.02 -1.73 -4.12
C CYS A 104 -16.49 -1.72 -3.71
N ASP A 105 -17.25 -2.77 -4.08
CA ASP A 105 -18.66 -2.93 -3.72
C ASP A 105 -18.78 -3.45 -2.29
N PRO A 106 -19.26 -2.65 -1.33
CA PRO A 106 -19.35 -3.07 0.07
C PRO A 106 -20.38 -4.17 0.32
N ASN A 107 -21.25 -4.47 -0.67
CA ASN A 107 -22.22 -5.57 -0.60
C ASN A 107 -21.62 -6.90 -1.12
N SER A 108 -20.44 -6.87 -1.71
CA SER A 108 -19.77 -8.06 -2.21
C SER A 108 -19.00 -8.77 -1.10
N SER A 109 -19.04 -10.11 -1.10
CA SER A 109 -18.16 -10.94 -0.26
C SER A 109 -16.68 -10.84 -0.67
N PHE A 110 -16.40 -10.24 -1.83
CA PHE A 110 -15.04 -9.95 -2.32
C PHE A 110 -14.62 -8.49 -2.09
N TYR A 111 -15.36 -7.72 -1.30
CA TYR A 111 -15.02 -6.33 -1.01
C TYR A 111 -13.55 -6.17 -0.61
N ASN A 112 -12.91 -5.16 -1.18
CA ASN A 112 -11.48 -4.86 -0.98
C ASN A 112 -10.54 -6.01 -1.36
N THR A 113 -10.79 -6.68 -2.48
CA THR A 113 -9.90 -7.71 -3.02
C THR A 113 -9.62 -7.51 -4.51
N LEU A 114 -8.45 -7.98 -4.94
CA LEU A 114 -8.09 -8.11 -6.36
C LEU A 114 -8.72 -9.39 -6.92
N GLN A 115 -9.53 -9.24 -7.96
CA GLN A 115 -10.25 -10.35 -8.57
C GLN A 115 -10.15 -10.29 -10.10
N SER A 116 -10.53 -11.40 -10.75
CA SER A 116 -10.84 -11.38 -12.17
C SER A 116 -12.33 -11.08 -12.39
N LYS A 117 -12.64 -10.19 -13.34
CA LYS A 117 -14.04 -9.95 -13.76
C LYS A 117 -14.75 -11.22 -14.22
N ASN A 118 -13.99 -12.26 -14.59
CA ASN A 118 -14.49 -13.57 -15.04
C ASN A 118 -14.60 -14.59 -13.91
N ASN A 119 -14.39 -14.19 -12.65
CA ASN A 119 -14.57 -15.08 -11.50
C ASN A 119 -16.01 -15.62 -11.49
N PRO A 120 -16.24 -16.96 -11.60
CA PRO A 120 -17.60 -17.52 -11.63
C PRO A 120 -18.36 -17.34 -10.31
N ALA A 121 -17.66 -17.07 -9.21
CA ALA A 121 -18.26 -16.79 -7.90
C ALA A 121 -18.53 -15.30 -7.65
N ARG A 122 -18.34 -14.44 -8.66
CA ARG A 122 -18.51 -13.01 -8.49
C ARG A 122 -19.91 -12.64 -8.01
N ASP A 123 -19.97 -11.75 -7.03
CA ASP A 123 -21.21 -11.23 -6.45
C ASP A 123 -21.26 -9.70 -6.40
N TRP A 124 -20.25 -9.04 -6.99
CA TRP A 124 -20.17 -7.57 -7.07
C TRP A 124 -20.89 -7.01 -8.29
N SER A 125 -21.32 -5.76 -8.19
CA SER A 125 -21.89 -4.97 -9.27
C SER A 125 -20.81 -4.43 -10.21
N ASP A 126 -21.16 -4.27 -11.50
CA ASP A 126 -20.34 -3.53 -12.49
C ASP A 126 -20.66 -2.02 -12.52
N SER A 127 -21.49 -1.53 -11.61
CA SER A 127 -21.86 -0.12 -11.53
C SER A 127 -20.63 0.76 -11.24
N LYS A 128 -20.73 2.03 -11.60
CA LYS A 128 -19.67 3.00 -11.37
C LYS A 128 -19.35 3.09 -9.87
N GLY A 129 -18.08 2.90 -9.53
CA GLY A 129 -17.60 2.91 -8.15
C GLY A 129 -17.59 1.55 -7.45
N SER A 130 -18.27 0.53 -8.00
CA SER A 130 -18.27 -0.82 -7.42
C SER A 130 -17.01 -1.62 -7.76
N VAL A 131 -16.31 -1.26 -8.81
CA VAL A 131 -15.04 -1.87 -9.20
C VAL A 131 -14.07 -0.82 -9.74
N GLU A 132 -12.79 -1.03 -9.48
CA GLU A 132 -11.70 -0.31 -10.11
C GLU A 132 -11.01 -1.23 -11.13
N LYS A 133 -10.98 -0.82 -12.40
CA LYS A 133 -10.33 -1.58 -13.47
C LYS A 133 -8.82 -1.39 -13.38
N MET A 134 -8.12 -2.38 -12.87
CA MET A 134 -6.69 -2.28 -12.58
C MET A 134 -5.84 -2.07 -13.84
N ASN A 135 -6.19 -2.70 -14.95
CA ASN A 135 -5.44 -2.52 -16.21
C ASN A 135 -5.40 -1.06 -16.69
N VAL A 136 -6.44 -0.26 -16.41
CA VAL A 136 -6.51 1.15 -16.84
C VAL A 136 -5.41 1.98 -16.15
N LYS A 137 -5.15 1.72 -14.88
CA LYS A 137 -4.12 2.38 -14.08
C LYS A 137 -2.72 2.23 -14.72
N PHE A 138 -2.42 1.05 -15.24
CA PHE A 138 -1.12 0.73 -15.84
C PHE A 138 -1.05 1.04 -17.34
N SER A 139 -2.08 0.71 -18.11
CA SER A 139 -2.12 0.96 -19.55
C SER A 139 -2.05 2.45 -19.90
N LYS A 140 -2.64 3.30 -19.06
CA LYS A 140 -2.51 4.77 -19.15
C LYS A 140 -1.19 5.31 -18.60
N LYS A 141 -0.36 4.43 -18.03
CA LYS A 141 0.92 4.80 -17.39
C LYS A 141 0.76 5.83 -16.26
N SER A 142 -0.37 5.84 -15.59
CA SER A 142 -0.57 6.62 -14.37
C SER A 142 0.13 6.01 -13.16
N SER A 143 0.26 4.67 -13.14
CA SER A 143 1.03 3.91 -12.17
C SER A 143 2.10 3.07 -12.86
N SER A 144 3.20 2.81 -12.17
CA SER A 144 4.28 1.91 -12.60
C SER A 144 4.19 0.55 -11.90
N ALA A 145 4.00 0.56 -10.60
CA ALA A 145 3.75 -0.60 -9.75
C ALA A 145 3.07 -0.13 -8.47
N CYS A 146 2.31 -1.02 -7.84
CA CYS A 146 1.66 -0.77 -6.55
C CYS A 146 2.00 -1.85 -5.56
N ILE A 147 2.02 -1.49 -4.27
CA ILE A 147 2.09 -2.43 -3.15
C ILE A 147 0.77 -2.33 -2.40
N TYR A 148 0.08 -3.46 -2.24
CA TYR A 148 -1.05 -3.54 -1.32
C TYR A 148 -0.53 -3.67 0.10
N PHE A 149 -0.99 -2.83 1.00
CA PHE A 149 -0.82 -2.99 2.43
C PHE A 149 -2.13 -3.44 3.06
N GLU A 150 -2.04 -4.36 4.03
CA GLU A 150 -3.18 -5.11 4.56
C GLU A 150 -4.06 -4.26 5.50
N PHE A 151 -4.52 -3.14 4.96
CA PHE A 151 -5.61 -2.39 5.56
C PHE A 151 -6.93 -3.01 5.07
N ASN A 152 -7.80 -3.41 6.01
CA ASN A 152 -9.10 -3.99 5.71
C ASN A 152 -9.01 -5.29 4.88
N GLY A 153 -8.24 -6.25 5.37
CA GLY A 153 -8.10 -7.60 4.82
C GLY A 153 -6.82 -7.84 4.03
N ASP A 154 -6.65 -9.06 3.52
CA ASP A 154 -5.46 -9.51 2.81
C ASP A 154 -5.44 -9.13 1.31
N GLY A 155 -6.50 -8.53 0.81
CA GLY A 155 -6.62 -8.10 -0.59
C GLY A 155 -6.90 -9.23 -1.59
N GLN A 156 -7.08 -10.46 -1.16
CA GLN A 156 -7.27 -11.63 -2.03
C GLN A 156 -8.40 -12.56 -1.61
N THR A 157 -8.58 -12.76 -0.31
CA THR A 157 -9.51 -13.76 0.22
C THR A 157 -10.93 -13.24 0.28
N GLN A 158 -11.88 -14.03 -0.21
CA GLN A 158 -13.31 -13.79 -0.03
C GLN A 158 -13.67 -13.78 1.46
N TYR A 159 -14.45 -12.81 1.86
CA TYR A 159 -14.94 -12.67 3.24
C TYR A 159 -16.37 -13.16 3.40
N SER A 160 -16.79 -13.42 4.62
CA SER A 160 -18.21 -13.61 4.95
C SER A 160 -18.97 -12.26 4.82
N ALA A 161 -20.30 -12.33 4.62
CA ALA A 161 -21.16 -11.19 4.30
C ALA A 161 -21.24 -10.05 5.36
N GLU A 162 -20.40 -10.09 6.37
CA GLU A 162 -20.30 -9.06 7.43
C GLU A 162 -19.28 -7.98 7.13
N ASN A 163 -18.73 -7.96 5.93
CA ASN A 163 -17.76 -6.96 5.55
C ASN A 163 -18.40 -5.60 5.41
N TYR A 164 -17.82 -4.71 6.14
CA TYR A 164 -18.25 -3.36 6.32
C TYR A 164 -17.54 -2.41 5.34
N ASN A 165 -18.17 -1.28 5.13
CA ASN A 165 -17.71 -0.20 4.28
C ASN A 165 -16.53 0.58 4.92
N GLY A 166 -15.43 -0.12 5.20
CA GLY A 166 -14.26 0.41 5.89
C GLY A 166 -13.20 1.05 4.97
N GLY A 167 -13.44 1.05 3.68
CA GLY A 167 -12.48 1.54 2.67
C GLY A 167 -11.85 0.44 1.83
N SER A 168 -11.63 0.73 0.57
CA SER A 168 -11.10 -0.21 -0.42
C SER A 168 -10.10 0.44 -1.38
N ALA A 169 -9.34 -0.38 -2.10
CA ALA A 169 -8.41 0.03 -3.15
C ALA A 169 -7.38 1.06 -2.67
N LEU A 170 -6.79 0.82 -1.50
CA LEU A 170 -5.78 1.69 -0.89
C LEU A 170 -4.39 1.05 -1.06
N PHE A 171 -3.53 1.73 -1.79
CA PHE A 171 -2.22 1.22 -2.19
C PHE A 171 -1.10 2.20 -1.89
N LEU A 172 0.11 1.67 -1.73
CA LEU A 172 1.33 2.43 -1.95
C LEU A 172 1.60 2.38 -3.47
N ASP A 173 1.44 3.52 -4.14
CA ASP A 173 1.40 3.66 -5.59
C ASP A 173 2.65 4.36 -6.11
N GLY A 174 3.44 3.69 -6.92
CA GLY A 174 4.52 4.29 -7.68
C GLY A 174 3.96 4.93 -8.95
N VAL A 175 4.05 6.25 -9.07
CA VAL A 175 3.51 6.94 -10.24
C VAL A 175 4.25 6.54 -11.51
N GLY A 176 3.51 6.36 -12.59
CA GLY A 176 4.03 6.06 -13.92
C GLY A 176 4.41 7.34 -14.68
N ALA A 177 4.82 7.15 -15.94
CA ALA A 177 5.28 8.26 -16.79
C ALA A 177 4.22 9.36 -17.00
N ASN A 178 2.93 9.01 -16.94
CA ASN A 178 1.80 9.93 -17.04
C ASN A 178 1.11 10.17 -15.69
N GLY A 179 1.72 9.70 -14.60
CA GLY A 179 1.24 9.91 -13.24
C GLY A 179 1.71 11.23 -12.64
N ASN A 180 1.16 11.58 -11.50
CA ASN A 180 1.56 12.74 -10.73
C ASN A 180 1.53 12.46 -9.22
N LEU A 181 2.29 13.25 -8.46
CA LEU A 181 2.38 13.16 -7.00
C LEU A 181 1.34 14.06 -6.30
N TYR A 182 0.19 14.28 -6.90
CA TYR A 182 -0.89 15.02 -6.25
C TYR A 182 -1.68 14.11 -5.32
N SER A 183 -2.13 14.68 -4.22
CA SER A 183 -3.06 14.02 -3.28
C SER A 183 -4.35 13.58 -3.99
N GLY A 184 -4.92 12.49 -3.53
CA GLY A 184 -6.07 11.86 -4.18
C GLY A 184 -7.06 11.26 -3.20
N TYR A 185 -7.57 10.10 -3.54
CA TYR A 185 -8.67 9.43 -2.84
C TYR A 185 -8.25 8.63 -1.60
N GLY A 186 -6.95 8.54 -1.31
CA GLY A 186 -6.42 7.84 -0.14
C GLY A 186 -5.17 7.01 -0.38
N ASP A 187 -4.77 6.79 -1.62
CA ASP A 187 -3.50 6.15 -1.97
C ASP A 187 -2.31 6.97 -1.44
N ILE A 188 -1.25 6.26 -1.10
CA ILE A 188 0.06 6.86 -0.83
C ILE A 188 0.86 6.80 -2.13
N LYS A 189 1.22 7.96 -2.69
CA LYS A 189 1.92 8.04 -3.97
C LYS A 189 3.36 8.49 -3.76
N ILE A 190 4.29 7.76 -4.38
CA ILE A 190 5.71 8.11 -4.48
C ILE A 190 6.13 8.12 -5.95
N SER A 191 7.31 8.67 -6.25
CA SER A 191 7.83 8.63 -7.61
C SER A 191 8.03 7.20 -8.10
N GLY A 192 7.90 6.97 -9.40
CA GLY A 192 8.15 5.65 -9.98
C GLY A 192 9.58 5.17 -9.79
N SER A 193 10.55 6.09 -9.77
CA SER A 193 11.96 5.77 -9.50
C SER A 193 12.18 5.32 -8.06
N ASP A 194 11.53 5.95 -7.09
CA ASP A 194 11.61 5.56 -5.68
C ASP A 194 10.85 4.26 -5.41
N MET A 195 9.71 4.05 -6.07
CA MET A 195 9.01 2.76 -6.03
C MET A 195 9.93 1.64 -6.53
N LYS A 196 10.64 1.84 -7.63
CA LYS A 196 11.59 0.85 -8.16
C LYS A 196 12.70 0.52 -7.17
N LYS A 197 13.24 1.51 -6.46
CA LYS A 197 14.23 1.31 -5.39
C LYS A 197 13.61 0.55 -4.21
N LEU A 198 12.43 0.97 -3.76
CA LEU A 198 11.71 0.35 -2.65
C LEU A 198 11.45 -1.14 -2.93
N LEU A 199 10.97 -1.48 -4.12
CA LEU A 199 10.68 -2.87 -4.51
C LEU A 199 11.91 -3.78 -4.44
N LYS A 200 13.10 -3.25 -4.77
CA LYS A 200 14.37 -4.01 -4.66
C LYS A 200 14.82 -4.21 -3.22
N LEU A 201 14.51 -3.24 -2.34
CA LEU A 201 14.93 -3.25 -0.94
C LEU A 201 14.03 -4.11 -0.04
N LEU A 202 12.76 -4.26 -0.40
CA LEU A 202 11.80 -5.03 0.40
C LEU A 202 12.12 -6.53 0.38
N GLU A 203 12.16 -7.12 1.56
CA GLU A 203 12.47 -8.53 1.78
C GLU A 203 11.35 -9.19 2.61
N PRO A 204 10.55 -10.11 2.04
CA PRO A 204 9.46 -10.76 2.76
C PRO A 204 9.90 -11.48 4.05
N SER A 205 11.13 -12.02 4.05
CA SER A 205 11.70 -12.70 5.23
C SER A 205 11.94 -11.78 6.42
N LEU A 206 11.93 -10.45 6.21
CA LEU A 206 12.07 -9.44 7.24
C LEU A 206 10.71 -8.93 7.76
N ASN A 207 9.61 -9.54 7.33
CA ASN A 207 8.24 -9.20 7.72
C ASN A 207 7.95 -7.70 7.63
N PRO A 208 8.05 -7.08 6.44
CA PRO A 208 7.91 -5.65 6.30
C PRO A 208 6.52 -5.15 6.69
N ILE A 209 6.48 -4.03 7.40
CA ILE A 209 5.27 -3.32 7.79
C ILE A 209 5.33 -1.87 7.31
N ILE A 210 4.16 -1.23 7.27
CA ILE A 210 4.00 0.20 7.04
C ILE A 210 3.25 0.82 8.21
N THR A 211 3.79 1.91 8.77
CA THR A 211 3.14 2.72 9.79
C THR A 211 2.83 4.09 9.19
N ILE A 212 1.57 4.48 9.25
CA ILE A 212 1.05 5.74 8.75
C ILE A 212 0.57 6.54 9.95
N GLU A 213 1.18 7.68 10.19
CA GLU A 213 0.97 8.48 11.40
C GLU A 213 1.17 9.98 11.13
N PRO A 214 0.72 10.88 12.04
CA PRO A 214 1.06 12.28 11.97
C PRO A 214 2.57 12.51 12.13
N ALA A 215 3.12 13.50 11.42
CA ALA A 215 4.51 13.94 11.56
C ALA A 215 4.77 14.65 12.87
#